data_3a3e7fdb634f588b6d1938860b2af2d2
#
_entry.id   3a3e7fdb634f588b6d1938860b2af2d2
#
_cell.length_a   1.000
_cell.length_b   1.000
_cell.length_c   1.000
_cell.angle_alpha   90.00
_cell.angle_beta   90.00
_cell.angle_gamma   90.00
#
_symmetry.space_group_name_H-M   'P 1'
#
loop_
_entity.id
_entity.type
_entity.pdbx_description
1 polymer ?
#
loop_
_entity_poly.entity_id
_entity_poly.type
_entity_poly.pdbx_seq_one_letter_code
_entity_poly.pdbx_strand_id
1 'polypeptide(L)'
;MCIRDSNTTQASARERIEAILDDNSFVEIGAGVKARATDFNMQEKDTPADGVITGYGVINGSLVYVYSQNPAVLGGSIGEMHAKKITGLYDMAMKMGAPVIGLIDCAGLRLQEATDALNGFGTIYRKMSLCSGLVPQITAVYGSCGGGLAVLSELSDFTFVEEKNGKLFVNSPNALDGNNDTKLDTASAAFQAEAGVSDFTGDEAVSYTHLT
;
A
#
# COMPACT_ATOMS: atom_id res chain seq x y z
N MET A 1 2.58 -26.23 8.37
CA MET A 1 3.36 -24.98 8.27
C MET A 1 4.58 -25.29 7.40
N CYS A 2 4.47 -25.07 6.08
CA CYS A 2 5.58 -25.27 5.14
C CYS A 2 6.35 -23.96 5.04
N ILE A 3 7.54 -23.93 5.60
CA ILE A 3 8.54 -22.89 5.34
C ILE A 3 8.96 -23.09 3.88
N ARG A 4 8.53 -22.20 2.98
CA ARG A 4 9.11 -22.13 1.63
C ARG A 4 10.49 -21.51 1.76
N ASP A 5 11.49 -22.28 1.33
CA ASP A 5 12.88 -21.83 1.22
C ASP A 5 12.97 -20.53 0.42
N SER A 6 13.68 -19.58 0.99
CA SER A 6 13.96 -18.25 0.49
C SER A 6 14.82 -18.29 -0.78
N ASN A 7 14.18 -18.34 -1.93
CA ASN A 7 14.73 -17.77 -3.14
C ASN A 7 13.94 -16.48 -3.42
N THR A 8 14.56 -15.39 -3.11
CA THR A 8 14.36 -13.95 -3.31
C THR A 8 13.40 -13.51 -4.44
N THR A 9 12.17 -13.95 -4.45
CA THR A 9 11.11 -13.32 -5.25
C THR A 9 10.13 -12.70 -4.27
N GLN A 10 10.05 -11.38 -4.30
CA GLN A 10 9.06 -10.63 -3.52
C GLN A 10 7.65 -11.19 -3.79
N ALA A 11 6.85 -11.41 -2.76
CA ALA A 11 5.50 -11.93 -2.92
C ALA A 11 4.64 -10.98 -3.78
N SER A 12 3.77 -11.55 -4.59
CA SER A 12 2.81 -10.78 -5.38
C SER A 12 1.79 -10.09 -4.47
N ALA A 13 1.12 -9.06 -5.00
CA ALA A 13 0.09 -8.34 -4.25
C ALA A 13 -1.02 -9.26 -3.71
N ARG A 14 -1.36 -10.33 -4.42
CA ARG A 14 -2.34 -11.32 -3.98
C ARG A 14 -1.79 -12.23 -2.89
N GLU A 15 -0.58 -12.74 -3.06
CA GLU A 15 0.07 -13.61 -2.07
C GLU A 15 0.24 -12.89 -0.72
N ARG A 16 0.53 -11.58 -0.71
CA ARG A 16 0.57 -10.76 0.50
C ARG A 16 -0.78 -10.72 1.23
N ILE A 17 -1.89 -10.56 0.50
CA ILE A 17 -3.23 -10.59 1.09
C ILE A 17 -3.52 -11.98 1.68
N GLU A 18 -3.27 -13.04 0.92
CA GLU A 18 -3.53 -14.42 1.33
C GLU A 18 -2.66 -14.86 2.52
N ALA A 19 -1.48 -14.23 2.70
CA ALA A 19 -0.58 -14.54 3.80
C ALA A 19 -1.04 -13.98 5.15
N ILE A 20 -1.85 -12.91 5.16
CA ILE A 20 -2.35 -12.28 6.40
C ILE A 20 -3.77 -12.70 6.75
N LEU A 21 -4.54 -13.24 5.82
CA LEU A 21 -5.93 -13.64 6.04
C LEU A 21 -6.05 -15.13 6.37
N ASP A 22 -7.11 -15.49 7.09
CA ASP A 22 -7.48 -16.89 7.32
C ASP A 22 -7.73 -17.59 5.97
N ASP A 23 -7.38 -18.88 5.91
CA ASP A 23 -7.48 -19.68 4.69
C ASP A 23 -8.85 -19.56 4.01
N ASN A 24 -8.84 -19.26 2.71
CA ASN A 24 -10.04 -19.13 1.84
C ASN A 24 -11.04 -18.05 2.30
N SER A 25 -10.67 -17.11 3.16
CA SER A 25 -11.58 -16.05 3.63
C SER A 25 -11.63 -14.83 2.69
N PHE A 26 -10.67 -14.68 1.78
CA PHE A 26 -10.57 -13.49 0.94
C PHE A 26 -11.67 -13.39 -0.12
N VAL A 27 -12.37 -12.25 -0.11
CA VAL A 27 -13.34 -11.86 -1.13
C VAL A 27 -12.89 -10.58 -1.81
N GLU A 28 -12.51 -10.69 -3.08
CA GLU A 28 -12.03 -9.56 -3.88
C GLU A 28 -13.20 -8.68 -4.34
N ILE A 29 -13.01 -7.35 -4.22
CA ILE A 29 -13.95 -6.34 -4.70
C ILE A 29 -13.30 -5.55 -5.83
N GLY A 30 -14.03 -5.36 -6.94
CA GLY A 30 -13.54 -4.56 -8.06
C GLY A 30 -12.44 -5.22 -8.89
N ALA A 31 -12.39 -6.56 -8.95
CA ALA A 31 -11.42 -7.29 -9.78
C ALA A 31 -11.50 -6.92 -11.29
N GLY A 32 -12.69 -6.62 -11.80
CA GLY A 32 -12.92 -6.25 -13.20
C GLY A 32 -12.68 -4.75 -13.51
N VAL A 33 -12.31 -3.94 -12.52
CA VAL A 33 -12.02 -2.53 -12.73
C VAL A 33 -10.67 -2.38 -13.45
N LYS A 34 -10.62 -1.50 -14.44
CA LYS A 34 -9.40 -1.14 -15.19
C LYS A 34 -9.15 0.36 -15.09
N ALA A 35 -7.91 0.78 -15.40
CA ALA A 35 -7.58 2.19 -15.54
C ALA A 35 -8.47 2.88 -16.57
N ARG A 36 -8.66 4.18 -16.42
CA ARG A 36 -9.35 4.97 -17.45
C ARG A 36 -8.53 4.98 -18.74
N ALA A 37 -9.23 4.90 -19.87
CA ALA A 37 -8.66 5.15 -21.18
C ALA A 37 -8.45 6.68 -21.34
N THR A 38 -7.30 7.14 -20.90
CA THR A 38 -6.86 8.54 -21.04
C THR A 38 -5.88 8.68 -22.21
N ASP A 39 -5.26 9.86 -22.33
CA ASP A 39 -4.16 10.10 -23.27
C ASP A 39 -2.97 9.14 -23.01
N PHE A 40 -1.91 9.27 -23.76
CA PHE A 40 -0.68 8.48 -23.64
C PHE A 40 -0.84 6.98 -23.91
N ASN A 41 -1.74 6.60 -24.83
CA ASN A 41 -2.02 5.20 -25.24
C ASN A 41 -2.43 4.29 -24.09
N MET A 42 -3.07 4.84 -23.06
CA MET A 42 -3.54 4.06 -21.90
C MET A 42 -4.57 3.00 -22.28
N GLN A 43 -5.34 3.21 -23.35
CA GLN A 43 -6.30 2.25 -23.89
C GLN A 43 -5.68 0.93 -24.39
N GLU A 44 -4.39 0.96 -24.75
CA GLU A 44 -3.66 -0.21 -25.24
C GLU A 44 -3.04 -1.02 -24.12
N LYS A 45 -3.00 -0.46 -22.90
CA LYS A 45 -2.40 -1.12 -21.74
C LYS A 45 -3.40 -2.01 -21.03
N ASP A 46 -3.00 -3.24 -20.76
CA ASP A 46 -3.78 -4.08 -19.85
C ASP A 46 -3.47 -3.66 -18.40
N THR A 47 -4.54 -3.29 -17.69
CA THR A 47 -4.46 -2.75 -16.33
C THR A 47 -5.41 -3.50 -15.41
N PRO A 48 -5.15 -4.80 -15.14
CA PRO A 48 -6.03 -5.62 -14.30
C PRO A 48 -6.15 -4.99 -12.91
N ALA A 49 -7.38 -4.91 -12.42
CA ALA A 49 -7.75 -4.32 -11.13
C ALA A 49 -7.24 -2.89 -10.90
N ASP A 50 -6.81 -2.19 -11.95
CA ASP A 50 -6.14 -0.89 -11.94
C ASP A 50 -4.93 -0.82 -10.99
N GLY A 51 -4.15 -1.93 -10.92
CA GLY A 51 -2.93 -1.99 -10.11
C GLY A 51 -3.13 -2.03 -8.60
N VAL A 52 -4.35 -2.28 -8.12
CA VAL A 52 -4.62 -2.52 -6.70
C VAL A 52 -5.67 -3.61 -6.52
N ILE A 53 -5.36 -4.62 -5.72
CA ILE A 53 -6.29 -5.64 -5.29
C ILE A 53 -6.95 -5.14 -4.01
N THR A 54 -8.27 -5.12 -3.98
CA THR A 54 -9.06 -4.64 -2.83
C THR A 54 -10.09 -5.67 -2.46
N GLY A 55 -10.36 -5.84 -1.18
CA GLY A 55 -11.35 -6.79 -0.71
C GLY A 55 -11.46 -6.83 0.80
N TYR A 56 -12.10 -7.88 1.29
CA TYR A 56 -12.19 -8.15 2.72
C TYR A 56 -11.94 -9.64 2.96
N GLY A 57 -11.62 -9.95 4.20
CA GLY A 57 -11.43 -11.31 4.66
C GLY A 57 -11.50 -11.35 6.18
N VAL A 58 -10.98 -12.42 6.73
CA VAL A 58 -11.01 -12.65 8.17
C VAL A 58 -9.58 -12.88 8.68
N ILE A 59 -9.25 -12.32 9.84
CA ILE A 59 -8.03 -12.60 10.60
C ILE A 59 -8.47 -13.07 12.00
N ASN A 60 -8.12 -14.28 12.36
CA ASN A 60 -8.51 -14.87 13.65
C ASN A 60 -10.01 -14.75 13.95
N GLY A 61 -10.85 -14.93 12.94
CA GLY A 61 -12.30 -14.82 13.04
C GLY A 61 -12.87 -13.41 13.01
N SER A 62 -12.04 -12.37 12.89
CA SER A 62 -12.45 -10.96 12.85
C SER A 62 -12.42 -10.40 11.42
N LEU A 63 -13.47 -9.70 11.02
CA LEU A 63 -13.56 -9.06 9.71
C LEU A 63 -12.52 -7.96 9.57
N VAL A 64 -11.80 -7.96 8.44
CA VAL A 64 -10.86 -6.90 8.05
C VAL A 64 -11.05 -6.53 6.58
N TYR A 65 -10.77 -5.28 6.25
CA TYR A 65 -10.68 -4.81 4.88
C TYR A 65 -9.22 -4.64 4.49
N VAL A 66 -8.87 -5.07 3.29
CA VAL A 66 -7.47 -5.07 2.85
C VAL A 66 -7.35 -4.58 1.43
N TYR A 67 -6.29 -3.80 1.15
CA TYR A 67 -5.86 -3.50 -0.19
C TYR A 67 -4.37 -3.75 -0.35
N SER A 68 -3.96 -4.23 -1.52
CA SER A 68 -2.55 -4.48 -1.85
C SER A 68 -2.24 -3.91 -3.23
N GLN A 69 -1.25 -3.06 -3.31
CA GLN A 69 -0.81 -2.46 -4.56
C GLN A 69 0.07 -3.44 -5.33
N ASN A 70 -0.16 -3.49 -6.64
CA ASN A 70 0.52 -4.41 -7.55
C ASN A 70 1.52 -3.65 -8.45
N PRO A 71 2.81 -3.67 -8.15
CA PRO A 71 3.81 -2.95 -8.94
C PRO A 71 3.95 -3.47 -10.37
N ALA A 72 3.51 -4.70 -10.66
CA ALA A 72 3.51 -5.23 -12.02
C ALA A 72 2.52 -4.50 -12.96
N VAL A 73 1.55 -3.77 -12.42
CA VAL A 73 0.56 -3.01 -13.18
C VAL A 73 0.84 -1.52 -13.00
N LEU A 74 1.42 -0.89 -14.01
CA LEU A 74 1.77 0.54 -14.02
C LEU A 74 2.60 0.98 -12.78
N GLY A 75 3.45 0.10 -12.24
CA GLY A 75 4.22 0.36 -11.03
C GLY A 75 3.37 0.48 -9.75
N GLY A 76 2.15 -0.05 -9.74
CA GLY A 76 1.21 0.14 -8.63
C GLY A 76 0.75 1.59 -8.47
N SER A 77 1.00 2.46 -9.45
CA SER A 77 0.75 3.91 -9.36
C SER A 77 -0.74 4.23 -9.19
N ILE A 78 -1.03 5.24 -8.37
CA ILE A 78 -2.38 5.66 -8.05
C ILE A 78 -2.95 6.53 -9.17
N GLY A 79 -3.97 6.01 -9.84
CA GLY A 79 -4.86 6.72 -10.75
C GLY A 79 -6.26 6.90 -10.15
N GLU A 80 -7.18 7.43 -10.92
CA GLU A 80 -8.55 7.70 -10.46
C GLU A 80 -9.28 6.44 -10.00
N MET A 81 -9.27 5.37 -10.81
CA MET A 81 -9.98 4.13 -10.48
C MET A 81 -9.31 3.37 -9.34
N HIS A 82 -7.97 3.38 -9.29
CA HIS A 82 -7.19 2.88 -8.17
C HIS A 82 -7.63 3.55 -6.84
N ALA A 83 -7.67 4.89 -6.82
CA ALA A 83 -8.11 5.66 -5.67
C ALA A 83 -9.57 5.39 -5.30
N LYS A 84 -10.47 5.27 -6.29
CA LYS A 84 -11.89 4.94 -6.06
C LYS A 84 -12.07 3.57 -5.41
N LYS A 85 -11.26 2.59 -5.78
CA LYS A 85 -11.30 1.26 -5.15
C LYS A 85 -10.90 1.37 -3.68
N ILE A 86 -9.79 2.05 -3.36
CA ILE A 86 -9.33 2.23 -1.97
C ILE A 86 -10.38 3.03 -1.17
N THR A 87 -10.87 4.14 -1.68
CA THR A 87 -11.86 4.96 -0.96
C THR A 87 -13.19 4.24 -0.74
N GLY A 88 -13.63 3.42 -1.70
CA GLY A 88 -14.80 2.57 -1.55
C GLY A 88 -14.62 1.51 -0.45
N LEU A 89 -13.39 0.99 -0.31
CA LEU A 89 -13.05 0.06 0.77
C LEU A 89 -13.18 0.74 2.14
N TYR A 90 -12.64 1.96 2.30
CA TYR A 90 -12.78 2.76 3.52
C TYR A 90 -14.24 3.03 3.88
N ASP A 91 -15.10 3.31 2.88
CA ASP A 91 -16.54 3.51 3.11
C ASP A 91 -17.22 2.26 3.68
N MET A 92 -16.82 1.08 3.21
CA MET A 92 -17.32 -0.18 3.74
C MET A 92 -16.79 -0.46 5.14
N ALA A 93 -15.50 -0.26 5.36
CA ALA A 93 -14.86 -0.45 6.65
C ALA A 93 -15.50 0.43 7.75
N MET A 94 -15.75 1.71 7.46
CA MET A 94 -16.45 2.61 8.39
C MET A 94 -17.87 2.13 8.74
N LYS A 95 -18.60 1.60 7.76
CA LYS A 95 -19.96 1.08 8.00
C LYS A 95 -19.99 -0.17 8.88
N MET A 96 -18.95 -0.99 8.73
CA MET A 96 -18.84 -2.26 9.46
C MET A 96 -18.08 -2.13 10.79
N GLY A 97 -17.37 -1.01 11.02
CA GLY A 97 -16.49 -0.83 12.17
C GLY A 97 -15.28 -1.77 12.13
N ALA A 98 -14.80 -2.14 10.95
CA ALA A 98 -13.74 -3.11 10.77
C ALA A 98 -12.42 -2.43 10.37
N PRO A 99 -11.25 -2.98 10.79
CA PRO A 99 -9.94 -2.43 10.44
C PRO A 99 -9.67 -2.39 8.93
N VAL A 100 -8.79 -1.47 8.52
CA VAL A 100 -8.27 -1.39 7.16
C VAL A 100 -6.76 -1.65 7.18
N ILE A 101 -6.30 -2.58 6.34
CA ILE A 101 -4.89 -2.90 6.16
C ILE A 101 -4.47 -2.55 4.74
N GLY A 102 -3.50 -1.65 4.60
CA GLY A 102 -2.90 -1.25 3.33
C GLY A 102 -1.52 -1.86 3.13
N LEU A 103 -1.34 -2.64 2.06
CA LEU A 103 -0.07 -3.25 1.67
C LEU A 103 0.51 -2.45 0.50
N ILE A 104 1.51 -1.62 0.78
CA ILE A 104 2.01 -0.57 -0.10
C ILE A 104 3.22 -1.05 -0.90
N ASP A 105 3.12 -0.93 -2.21
CA ASP A 105 4.21 -1.09 -3.15
C ASP A 105 3.86 -0.29 -4.42
N CYS A 106 4.25 0.98 -4.47
CA CYS A 106 3.68 1.95 -5.40
C CYS A 106 4.71 2.97 -5.86
N ALA A 107 4.77 3.18 -7.16
CA ALA A 107 5.62 4.21 -7.76
C ALA A 107 5.12 5.67 -7.54
N GLY A 108 3.98 5.85 -6.87
CA GLY A 108 3.42 7.15 -6.58
C GLY A 108 2.24 7.56 -7.47
N LEU A 109 2.17 8.83 -7.83
CA LEU A 109 1.11 9.39 -8.67
C LEU A 109 1.18 8.85 -10.11
N ARG A 110 0.05 8.47 -10.70
CA ARG A 110 -0.04 8.12 -12.11
C ARG A 110 -0.03 9.38 -12.97
N LEU A 111 1.12 9.71 -13.52
CA LEU A 111 1.33 10.95 -14.27
C LEU A 111 0.43 11.06 -15.51
N GLN A 112 0.05 9.96 -16.13
CA GLN A 112 -0.82 9.90 -17.31
C GLN A 112 -2.24 10.40 -17.01
N GLU A 113 -2.67 10.39 -15.75
CA GLU A 113 -3.98 10.88 -15.33
C GLU A 113 -3.91 12.27 -14.66
N ALA A 114 -2.73 12.85 -14.52
CA ALA A 114 -2.48 14.22 -14.09
C ALA A 114 -3.32 14.65 -12.86
N THR A 115 -4.20 15.63 -13.02
CA THR A 115 -5.03 16.20 -11.94
C THR A 115 -6.03 15.20 -11.38
N ASP A 116 -6.51 14.24 -12.17
CA ASP A 116 -7.45 13.21 -11.68
C ASP A 116 -6.77 12.25 -10.70
N ALA A 117 -5.52 11.88 -10.97
CA ALA A 117 -4.71 11.10 -10.04
C ALA A 117 -4.39 11.90 -8.76
N LEU A 118 -4.08 13.18 -8.89
CA LEU A 118 -3.85 14.06 -7.73
C LEU A 118 -5.11 14.20 -6.86
N ASN A 119 -6.28 14.38 -7.49
CA ASN A 119 -7.56 14.36 -6.79
C ASN A 119 -7.82 13.01 -6.11
N GLY A 120 -7.37 11.91 -6.72
CA GLY A 120 -7.40 10.56 -6.14
C GLY A 120 -6.67 10.50 -4.79
N PHE A 121 -5.45 11.04 -4.72
CA PHE A 121 -4.72 11.15 -3.44
C PHE A 121 -5.51 11.95 -2.40
N GLY A 122 -6.03 13.12 -2.77
CA GLY A 122 -6.82 13.95 -1.87
C GLY A 122 -8.06 13.24 -1.33
N THR A 123 -8.72 12.42 -2.16
CA THR A 123 -9.88 11.63 -1.72
C THR A 123 -9.50 10.50 -0.76
N ILE A 124 -8.35 9.84 -0.97
CA ILE A 124 -7.84 8.83 -0.03
C ILE A 124 -7.50 9.47 1.32
N TYR A 125 -6.72 10.57 1.34
CA TYR A 125 -6.40 11.29 2.59
C TYR A 125 -7.65 11.69 3.36
N ARG A 126 -8.65 12.25 2.65
CA ARG A 126 -9.92 12.61 3.27
C ARG A 126 -10.61 11.41 3.91
N LYS A 127 -10.62 10.24 3.25
CA LYS A 127 -11.23 9.03 3.80
C LYS A 127 -10.47 8.52 5.02
N MET A 128 -9.15 8.46 4.96
CA MET A 128 -8.32 8.05 6.10
C MET A 128 -8.51 8.98 7.29
N SER A 129 -8.53 10.30 7.08
CA SER A 129 -8.80 11.27 8.14
C SER A 129 -10.19 11.11 8.77
N LEU A 130 -11.21 10.78 7.97
CA LEU A 130 -12.55 10.51 8.49
C LEU A 130 -12.64 9.18 9.25
N CYS A 131 -11.79 8.22 8.93
CA CYS A 131 -11.70 6.94 9.62
C CYS A 131 -10.91 7.00 10.92
N SER A 132 -10.06 8.02 11.08
CA SER A 132 -9.20 8.18 12.27
C SER A 132 -10.03 8.20 13.55
N GLY A 133 -9.67 7.33 14.49
CA GLY A 133 -10.40 7.13 15.74
C GLY A 133 -11.71 6.35 15.62
N LEU A 134 -12.13 5.96 14.42
CA LEU A 134 -13.35 5.15 14.21
C LEU A 134 -13.02 3.68 13.96
N VAL A 135 -12.04 3.41 13.11
CA VAL A 135 -11.55 2.06 12.78
C VAL A 135 -10.03 2.07 12.75
N PRO A 136 -9.37 0.99 13.19
CA PRO A 136 -7.92 0.86 13.10
C PRO A 136 -7.46 0.89 11.63
N GLN A 137 -6.39 1.62 11.37
CA GLN A 137 -5.77 1.75 10.07
C GLN A 137 -4.30 1.33 10.17
N ILE A 138 -3.91 0.33 9.38
CA ILE A 138 -2.56 -0.24 9.40
C ILE A 138 -1.97 -0.14 8.00
N THR A 139 -0.76 0.34 7.90
CA THR A 139 -0.01 0.39 6.64
C THR A 139 1.27 -0.44 6.74
N ALA A 140 1.47 -1.34 5.77
CA ALA A 140 2.70 -2.10 5.62
C ALA A 140 3.36 -1.78 4.28
N VAL A 141 4.60 -1.32 4.33
CA VAL A 141 5.39 -0.89 3.16
C VAL A 141 6.32 -2.01 2.73
N TYR A 142 6.05 -2.63 1.59
CA TYR A 142 6.83 -3.73 1.02
C TYR A 142 7.71 -3.32 -0.15
N GLY A 143 7.52 -2.13 -0.65
CA GLY A 143 8.28 -1.59 -1.77
C GLY A 143 8.38 -0.08 -1.67
N SER A 144 8.19 0.63 -2.77
CA SER A 144 8.29 2.08 -2.77
C SER A 144 7.05 2.74 -2.14
N CYS A 145 7.27 3.64 -1.19
CA CYS A 145 6.27 4.49 -0.56
C CYS A 145 6.82 5.92 -0.48
N GLY A 146 6.76 6.64 -1.61
CA GLY A 146 7.39 7.95 -1.76
C GLY A 146 6.42 9.11 -1.94
N GLY A 147 6.84 10.30 -1.53
CA GLY A 147 6.07 11.53 -1.72
C GLY A 147 4.74 11.52 -1.00
N GLY A 148 3.64 11.68 -1.74
CA GLY A 148 2.28 11.64 -1.19
C GLY A 148 1.91 10.32 -0.50
N LEU A 149 2.51 9.21 -0.90
CA LEU A 149 2.29 7.93 -0.23
C LEU A 149 2.85 7.90 1.20
N ALA A 150 3.97 8.56 1.45
CA ALA A 150 4.50 8.68 2.81
C ALA A 150 3.51 9.40 3.73
N VAL A 151 2.80 10.42 3.23
CA VAL A 151 1.73 11.08 3.98
C VAL A 151 0.57 10.11 4.28
N LEU A 152 0.24 9.24 3.31
CA LEU A 152 -0.79 8.23 3.50
C LEU A 152 -0.39 7.21 4.58
N SER A 153 0.87 6.79 4.60
CA SER A 153 1.43 5.93 5.65
C SER A 153 1.30 6.56 7.04
N GLU A 154 1.65 7.85 7.16
CA GLU A 154 1.60 8.60 8.43
C GLU A 154 0.16 8.93 8.92
N LEU A 155 -0.84 8.81 8.06
CA LEU A 155 -2.25 8.91 8.46
C LEU A 155 -2.80 7.61 9.07
N SER A 156 -2.04 6.53 9.03
CA SER A 156 -2.38 5.25 9.67
C SER A 156 -2.09 5.27 11.17
N ASP A 157 -2.73 4.38 11.91
CA ASP A 157 -2.48 4.22 13.35
C ASP A 157 -1.19 3.46 13.61
N PHE A 158 -0.81 2.54 12.69
CA PHE A 158 0.44 1.78 12.75
C PHE A 158 1.08 1.68 11.37
N THR A 159 2.39 1.88 11.33
CA THR A 159 3.20 1.78 10.12
C THR A 159 4.29 0.71 10.28
N PHE A 160 4.26 -0.26 9.38
CA PHE A 160 5.28 -1.29 9.24
C PHE A 160 6.12 -1.04 7.98
N VAL A 161 7.45 -1.19 8.05
CA VAL A 161 8.34 -1.09 6.87
C VAL A 161 9.19 -2.35 6.76
N GLU A 162 9.07 -3.05 5.63
CA GLU A 162 9.85 -4.25 5.33
C GLU A 162 11.33 -3.87 5.12
N GLU A 163 12.25 -4.65 5.71
CA GLU A 163 13.67 -4.26 5.84
C GLU A 163 14.45 -4.25 4.53
N LYS A 164 14.15 -5.17 3.59
CA LYS A 164 14.95 -5.34 2.37
C LYS A 164 14.54 -4.39 1.24
N ASN A 165 13.24 -4.32 0.99
CA ASN A 165 12.67 -3.63 -0.18
C ASN A 165 11.84 -2.41 0.20
N GLY A 166 11.34 -2.35 1.44
CA GLY A 166 10.53 -1.24 1.94
C GLY A 166 11.31 0.07 1.92
N LYS A 167 10.75 1.08 1.26
CA LYS A 167 11.32 2.43 1.14
C LYS A 167 10.26 3.46 1.44
N LEU A 168 10.39 4.13 2.58
CA LEU A 168 9.47 5.18 3.03
C LEU A 168 10.18 6.53 3.02
N PHE A 169 9.69 7.49 2.24
CA PHE A 169 10.31 8.81 2.13
C PHE A 169 9.36 9.87 1.55
N VAL A 170 9.44 11.09 2.02
CA VAL A 170 8.78 12.23 1.37
C VAL A 170 9.61 12.71 0.19
N ASN A 171 10.89 12.98 0.42
CA ASN A 171 11.86 13.31 -0.63
C ASN A 171 12.86 12.16 -0.78
N SER A 172 13.17 11.80 -2.02
CA SER A 172 14.18 10.77 -2.30
C SER A 172 15.50 11.13 -1.61
N PRO A 173 16.22 10.14 -1.02
CA PRO A 173 17.54 10.38 -0.43
C PRO A 173 18.51 11.11 -1.36
N ASN A 174 18.44 10.84 -2.67
CA ASN A 174 19.28 11.49 -3.68
C ASN A 174 18.91 12.95 -3.97
N ALA A 175 17.73 13.41 -3.55
CA ALA A 175 17.27 14.78 -3.74
C ALA A 175 17.58 15.67 -2.51
N LEU A 176 18.16 15.11 -1.46
CA LEU A 176 18.51 15.85 -0.24
C LEU A 176 19.88 16.54 -0.40
N ASP A 177 19.93 17.83 -0.08
CA ASP A 177 21.17 18.60 -0.11
C ASP A 177 22.24 17.96 0.81
N GLY A 178 23.45 17.82 0.31
CA GLY A 178 24.57 17.23 1.04
C GLY A 178 24.59 15.70 1.12
N ASN A 179 23.53 15.01 0.71
CA ASN A 179 23.48 13.55 0.79
C ASN A 179 24.34 12.84 -0.30
N ASN A 180 24.78 13.57 -1.31
CA ASN A 180 25.71 13.02 -2.32
C ASN A 180 27.04 12.56 -1.72
N ASP A 181 27.51 13.21 -0.65
CA ASP A 181 28.74 12.91 0.04
C ASP A 181 28.55 11.83 1.13
N THR A 182 27.45 11.91 1.89
CA THR A 182 27.18 10.99 3.00
C THR A 182 26.55 9.67 2.54
N LYS A 183 25.82 9.68 1.41
CA LYS A 183 25.12 8.53 0.84
C LYS A 183 24.21 7.81 1.85
N LEU A 184 23.59 8.57 2.75
CA LEU A 184 22.69 8.04 3.75
C LEU A 184 21.36 7.61 3.09
N ASP A 185 20.95 6.36 3.28
CA ASP A 185 19.65 5.85 2.82
C ASP A 185 18.54 6.21 3.81
N THR A 186 18.10 7.47 3.74
CA THR A 186 17.02 8.00 4.59
C THR A 186 15.65 7.37 4.30
N ALA A 187 15.53 6.56 3.25
CA ALA A 187 14.29 5.85 2.92
C ALA A 187 14.25 4.44 3.51
N SER A 188 15.35 3.95 4.06
CA SER A 188 15.45 2.57 4.59
C SER A 188 14.59 2.36 5.83
N ALA A 189 14.12 1.12 6.03
CA ALA A 189 13.38 0.73 7.23
C ALA A 189 14.14 1.05 8.52
N ALA A 190 15.44 0.78 8.56
CA ALA A 190 16.29 1.07 9.72
C ALA A 190 16.33 2.57 10.05
N PHE A 191 16.48 3.44 9.03
CA PHE A 191 16.45 4.89 9.26
C PHE A 191 15.08 5.36 9.74
N GLN A 192 14.00 4.87 9.16
CA GLN A 192 12.64 5.25 9.52
C GLN A 192 12.28 4.80 10.96
N ALA A 193 12.77 3.63 11.37
CA ALA A 193 12.61 3.15 12.75
C ALA A 193 13.40 4.04 13.75
N GLU A 194 14.65 4.38 13.42
CA GLU A 194 15.47 5.28 14.26
C GLU A 194 14.86 6.69 14.37
N ALA A 195 14.25 7.17 13.28
CA ALA A 195 13.54 8.45 13.24
C ALA A 195 12.18 8.43 13.96
N GLY A 196 11.69 7.25 14.37
CA GLY A 196 10.39 7.10 15.03
C GLY A 196 9.19 7.25 14.11
N VAL A 197 9.40 7.08 12.79
CA VAL A 197 8.34 7.14 11.76
C VAL A 197 7.71 5.77 11.54
N SER A 198 8.51 4.70 11.59
CA SER A 198 8.01 3.33 11.51
C SER A 198 7.85 2.74 12.92
N ASP A 199 6.66 2.21 13.22
CA ASP A 199 6.39 1.54 14.49
C ASP A 199 7.06 0.15 14.55
N PHE A 200 7.10 -0.54 13.40
CA PHE A 200 7.66 -1.88 13.28
C PHE A 200 8.50 -2.02 12.02
N THR A 201 9.57 -2.83 12.13
CA THR A 201 10.38 -3.27 11.00
C THR A 201 10.65 -4.77 11.08
N GLY A 202 10.88 -5.41 9.97
CA GLY A 202 11.19 -6.82 9.89
C GLY A 202 11.21 -7.31 8.45
N ASP A 203 11.50 -8.58 8.24
CA ASP A 203 11.36 -9.18 6.91
C ASP A 203 9.87 -9.41 6.56
N GLU A 204 9.59 -9.78 5.31
CA GLU A 204 8.22 -9.95 4.81
C GLU A 204 7.45 -11.01 5.60
N ALA A 205 8.10 -12.09 6.06
CA ALA A 205 7.47 -13.15 6.84
C ALA A 205 7.14 -12.69 8.27
N VAL A 206 8.00 -11.89 8.89
CA VAL A 206 7.77 -11.31 10.22
C VAL A 206 6.62 -10.30 10.17
N SER A 207 6.53 -9.51 9.08
CA SER A 207 5.43 -8.54 8.94
C SER A 207 4.06 -9.21 8.96
N TYR A 208 3.90 -10.36 8.30
CA TYR A 208 2.62 -11.09 8.31
C TYR A 208 2.23 -11.53 9.73
N THR A 209 3.18 -11.91 10.58
CA THR A 209 2.91 -12.27 11.97
C THR A 209 2.51 -11.07 12.83
N HIS A 210 3.05 -9.89 12.55
CA HIS A 210 2.69 -8.66 13.28
C HIS A 210 1.35 -8.05 12.83
N LEU A 211 0.93 -8.30 11.58
CA LEU A 211 -0.35 -7.82 11.04
C LEU A 211 -1.55 -8.69 11.42
N THR A 212 -1.32 -9.90 11.90
CA THR A 212 -2.34 -10.87 12.34
C THR A 212 -2.41 -11.00 13.86
#